data_4af34ae7644eb720ac7d2de3f2ba3caa
#
_entry.id   4af34ae7644eb720ac7d2de3f2ba3caa
#
_cell.length_a   1.000
_cell.length_b   1.000
_cell.length_c   1.000
_cell.angle_alpha   90.00
_cell.angle_beta   90.00
_cell.angle_gamma   90.00
#
_symmetry.space_group_name_H-M   'P 1'
#
loop_
_entity.id
_entity.type
_entity.pdbx_description
1 polymer ?
#
loop_
_entity_poly.entity_id
_entity_poly.type
_entity_poly.pdbx_seq_one_letter_code
_entity_poly.pdbx_strand_id
1 'polypeptide(L)' 'MSVLDAIMKVEMEHEISFDEMLECYQVIHDAKIYHSLQGTHQRMLVALYRQGYLNTK' A
#
# COMPACT_ATOMS: atom_id res chain seq x y z
N MET A 1 6.26 -7.91 8.17
CA MET A 1 6.50 -6.48 7.84
C MET A 1 5.61 -5.61 8.71
N SER A 2 6.19 -4.59 9.33
CA SER A 2 5.40 -3.66 10.13
C SER A 2 4.72 -2.63 9.23
N VAL A 3 3.69 -1.97 9.75
CA VAL A 3 2.99 -0.93 9.01
C VAL A 3 3.93 0.21 8.65
N LEU A 4 4.79 0.60 9.57
CA LEU A 4 5.75 1.67 9.32
C LEU A 4 6.71 1.29 8.21
N ASP A 5 7.19 0.06 8.21
CA ASP A 5 8.06 -0.42 7.13
C ASP A 5 7.35 -0.40 5.79
N ALA A 6 6.08 -0.78 5.75
CA ALA A 6 5.30 -0.77 4.52
C ALA A 6 5.17 0.65 3.97
N ILE A 7 4.86 1.61 4.84
CA ILE A 7 4.73 3.01 4.43
C ILE A 7 6.06 3.51 3.89
N MET A 8 7.15 3.24 4.61
CA MET A 8 8.47 3.70 4.18
C MET A 8 8.85 3.11 2.82
N LYS A 9 8.54 1.85 2.59
CA LYS A 9 8.86 1.22 1.31
C LYS A 9 8.11 1.87 0.15
N VAL A 10 6.82 2.13 0.29
CA VAL A 10 6.06 2.71 -0.82
C VAL A 10 6.37 4.17 -1.04
N GLU A 11 6.84 4.89 -0.01
CA GLU A 11 7.12 6.31 -0.12
C GLU A 11 8.57 6.62 -0.48
N MET A 12 9.50 5.77 -0.08
CA MET A 12 10.93 6.08 -0.21
C MET A 12 11.66 5.21 -1.20
N GLU A 13 11.18 4.03 -1.52
CA GLU A 13 11.85 3.16 -2.47
C GLU A 13 11.32 3.38 -3.88
N HIS A 14 12.24 3.59 -4.82
CA HIS A 14 11.89 3.84 -6.21
C HIS A 14 11.81 2.56 -7.05
N GLU A 15 12.47 1.51 -6.61
CA GLU A 15 12.55 0.26 -7.37
C GLU A 15 12.07 -0.89 -6.52
N ILE A 16 10.76 -1.02 -6.38
CA ILE A 16 10.18 -2.17 -5.71
C ILE A 16 9.36 -2.95 -6.73
N SER A 17 9.34 -4.27 -6.58
CA SER A 17 8.58 -5.12 -7.47
C SER A 17 7.08 -4.92 -7.26
N PHE A 18 6.30 -5.31 -8.26
CA PHE A 18 4.84 -5.22 -8.15
C PHE A 18 4.33 -6.07 -6.97
N ASP A 19 4.87 -7.27 -6.80
CA ASP A 19 4.49 -8.15 -5.70
C ASP A 19 4.80 -7.51 -4.35
N GLU A 20 5.96 -6.90 -4.23
CA GLU A 20 6.37 -6.22 -3.01
C GLU A 20 5.48 -5.02 -2.72
N MET A 21 5.14 -4.29 -3.78
CA MET A 21 4.24 -3.16 -3.66
C MET A 21 2.86 -3.60 -3.17
N LEU A 22 2.34 -4.70 -3.70
CA LEU A 22 1.05 -5.24 -3.26
C LEU A 22 1.10 -5.63 -1.80
N GLU A 23 2.19 -6.25 -1.38
CA GLU A 23 2.35 -6.63 0.02
C GLU A 23 2.33 -5.42 0.95
N CYS A 24 3.03 -4.37 0.56
CA CYS A 24 3.07 -3.14 1.35
C CYS A 24 1.69 -2.49 1.45
N TYR A 25 1.00 -2.37 0.33
CA TYR A 25 -0.33 -1.78 0.34
C TYR A 25 -1.33 -2.64 1.08
N GLN A 26 -1.17 -3.96 1.04
CA GLN A 26 -2.04 -4.85 1.79
C GLN A 26 -1.88 -4.62 3.30
N VAL A 27 -0.64 -4.48 3.76
CA VAL A 27 -0.37 -4.20 5.18
C VAL A 27 -1.01 -2.86 5.59
N ILE A 28 -0.86 -1.85 4.75
CA ILE A 28 -1.43 -0.53 5.02
C ILE A 28 -2.96 -0.59 5.05
N HIS A 29 -3.54 -1.30 4.12
CA HIS A 29 -4.99 -1.45 4.05
C HIS A 29 -5.52 -2.17 5.29
N ASP A 30 -4.86 -3.24 5.69
CA ASP A 30 -5.30 -4.02 6.85
C ASP A 30 -5.21 -3.22 8.15
N ALA A 31 -4.24 -2.32 8.24
CA ALA A 31 -4.08 -1.45 9.39
C ALA A 31 -5.04 -0.26 9.35
N LYS A 32 -5.72 -0.03 8.23
CA LYS A 32 -6.69 1.05 8.06
C LYS A 32 -6.08 2.43 8.31
N ILE A 33 -4.82 2.60 7.89
CA ILE A 33 -4.12 3.88 8.05
C ILE A 33 -3.86 4.56 6.70
N TYR A 34 -4.61 4.17 5.67
CA TYR A 34 -4.40 4.71 4.33
C TYR A 34 -4.61 6.22 4.28
N HIS A 35 -5.35 6.79 5.22
CA HIS A 35 -5.54 8.24 5.29
C HIS A 35 -4.26 8.98 5.72
N SER A 36 -3.28 8.25 6.23
CA SER A 36 -1.98 8.83 6.59
C SER A 36 -1.02 8.92 5.41
N LEU A 37 -1.40 8.33 4.28
CA LEU A 37 -0.56 8.35 3.08
C LEU A 37 -0.73 9.65 2.32
N GLN A 38 0.28 9.99 1.52
CA GLN A 38 0.16 11.09 0.58
C GLN A 38 -0.90 10.75 -0.47
N GLY A 39 -1.47 11.79 -1.08
CA GLY A 39 -2.59 11.61 -2.00
C GLY A 39 -2.32 10.64 -3.15
N THR A 40 -1.11 10.66 -3.71
CA THR A 40 -0.75 9.75 -4.80
C THR A 40 -0.79 8.30 -4.35
N HIS A 41 -0.31 8.02 -3.15
CA HIS A 41 -0.31 6.66 -2.61
C HIS A 41 -1.72 6.20 -2.25
N GLN A 42 -2.56 7.12 -1.77
CA GLN A 42 -3.95 6.79 -1.50
C GLN A 42 -4.68 6.41 -2.79
N ARG A 43 -4.41 7.12 -3.87
CA ARG A 43 -5.00 6.81 -5.17
C ARG A 43 -4.57 5.43 -5.67
N MET A 44 -3.30 5.10 -5.49
CA MET A 44 -2.79 3.79 -5.88
C MET A 44 -3.47 2.69 -5.06
N LEU A 45 -3.60 2.90 -3.77
CA LEU A 45 -4.29 1.95 -2.90
C LEU A 45 -5.72 1.69 -3.38
N VAL A 46 -6.45 2.77 -3.68
CA VAL A 46 -7.83 2.65 -4.15
C VAL A 46 -7.88 1.93 -5.49
N ALA A 47 -6.94 2.23 -6.39
CA ALA A 47 -6.89 1.56 -7.69
C ALA A 47 -6.67 0.07 -7.54
N LEU A 48 -5.75 -0.33 -6.67
CA LEU A 48 -5.47 -1.75 -6.41
C LEU A 48 -6.68 -2.43 -5.79
N TYR A 49 -7.33 -1.75 -4.88
CA TYR A 49 -8.56 -2.24 -4.25
C TYR A 49 -9.64 -2.51 -5.30
N ARG A 50 -9.88 -1.55 -6.18
CA ARG A 50 -10.92 -1.65 -7.20
C ARG A 50 -10.66 -2.76 -8.19
N GLN A 51 -9.40 -3.05 -8.47
CA GLN A 51 -9.04 -4.09 -9.42
C GLN A 51 -8.95 -5.48 -8.77
N GLY A 52 -9.19 -5.56 -7.47
CA GLY A 52 -9.20 -6.84 -6.79
C GLY A 52 -7.84 -7.38 -6.40
N TYR A 53 -6.82 -6.55 -6.44
CA TYR A 53 -5.48 -6.97 -6.03
C TYR A 53 -5.31 -7.04 -4.52
N LEU A 54 -6.15 -6.33 -3.77
CA LEU A 54 -6.05 -6.33 -2.32
C LEU A 54 -7.13 -7.23 -1.73
N ASN A 55 -6.77 -7.90 -0.65
CA ASN A 55 -7.71 -8.71 0.10
C ASN A 55 -8.53 -7.78 1.01
N THR A 56 -9.82 -7.71 0.76
CA THR A 56 -10.69 -6.71 1.38
C THR A 56 -11.77 -7.31 2.27
N LYS A 57 -11.45 -8.26 3.02
CA LYS A 57 -12.43 -8.80 3.96
C LYS A 57 -12.75 -7.83 5.07
#